data_ded59b3bf460332f36528e98e21867db
#
_entry.id   ded59b3bf460332f36528e98e21867db
#
_cell.length_a   1.000
_cell.length_b   1.000
_cell.length_c   1.000
_cell.angle_alpha   90.00
_cell.angle_beta   90.00
_cell.angle_gamma   90.00
#
_symmetry.space_group_name_H-M   'P 1'
#
loop_
_entity.id
_entity.type
_entity.pdbx_description
1 polymer ?
#
loop_
_entity_poly.entity_id
_entity_poly.type
_entity_poly.pdbx_seq_one_letter_code
_entity_poly.pdbx_strand_id
1 'polypeptide(L)'
;NDYLSKIPFRDALLKRLTDVANYEKIGTPFKKHGKYYFYKNDGLQNQSVLYVQDSLDGEPRVFLDPNKLSDDGTVALTGIYFSNNGKYTGYTIACSGSDWQEIYVMDTETGKLLDDHIEWAKFTGATWQGDGFYYSAYDAPVKGKEFSNVNENHKIYYHKMGTPQSQDKLVYQNQAYPKRFYTASVNEDETILFLYESGDGRGNALYMKDLRKPNAPFVAMATDMDYTYAPIEVIGDKIYMFTNYNAPKYRLMTADINKPALKDWTELVPESENVLSDAGVIGEKLFLTYDKDAANHAYVYGLDGKEIQEIKLPSLGSVGFSGDK
;
A
#
# COMPACT_ATOMS: atom_id res chain seq x y z
N ASN A 1 20.80 21.84 19.11
CA ASN A 1 21.91 21.90 18.14
C ASN A 1 23.22 22.42 18.75
N ASP A 2 23.20 23.43 19.62
CA ASP A 2 24.41 24.01 20.24
C ASP A 2 25.29 23.03 21.02
N TYR A 3 24.67 22.04 21.68
CA TYR A 3 25.42 20.97 22.36
C TYR A 3 26.13 20.05 21.35
N LEU A 4 25.41 19.63 20.31
CA LEU A 4 25.95 18.73 19.26
C LEU A 4 27.06 19.41 18.44
N SER A 5 26.95 20.72 18.19
CA SER A 5 27.96 21.48 17.43
C SER A 5 29.32 21.56 18.15
N LYS A 6 29.34 21.39 19.47
CA LYS A 6 30.55 21.45 20.30
C LYS A 6 31.27 20.11 20.48
N ILE A 7 30.71 19.01 19.91
CA ILE A 7 31.36 17.69 20.01
C ILE A 7 32.61 17.69 19.12
N PRO A 8 33.83 17.45 19.68
CA PRO A 8 35.09 17.62 18.95
C PRO A 8 35.25 16.74 17.69
N PHE A 9 34.61 15.56 17.65
CA PHE A 9 34.69 14.62 16.51
C PHE A 9 33.48 14.70 15.54
N ARG A 10 32.55 15.63 15.80
CA ARG A 10 31.31 15.75 14.99
C ARG A 10 31.58 15.90 13.48
N ASP A 11 32.47 16.79 13.13
CA ASP A 11 32.75 17.10 11.72
C ASP A 11 33.50 15.94 11.03
N ALA A 12 34.41 15.27 11.73
CA ALA A 12 35.08 14.07 11.23
C ALA A 12 34.07 12.92 11.02
N LEU A 13 33.13 12.75 11.96
CA LEU A 13 32.06 11.77 11.86
C LEU A 13 31.11 12.10 10.70
N LEU A 14 30.67 13.35 10.58
CA LEU A 14 29.81 13.81 9.48
C LEU A 14 30.49 13.55 8.12
N LYS A 15 31.78 13.92 7.97
CA LYS A 15 32.53 13.63 6.77
C LYS A 15 32.54 12.15 6.47
N ARG A 16 32.86 11.31 7.44
CA ARG A 16 32.91 9.84 7.25
C ARG A 16 31.56 9.27 6.86
N LEU A 17 30.48 9.71 7.49
CA LEU A 17 29.11 9.28 7.14
C LEU A 17 28.74 9.70 5.72
N THR A 18 29.09 10.94 5.33
CA THR A 18 28.87 11.43 3.96
C THR A 18 29.64 10.58 2.94
N ASP A 19 30.92 10.33 3.19
CA ASP A 19 31.76 9.52 2.28
C ASP A 19 31.21 8.08 2.13
N VAL A 20 30.72 7.48 3.22
CA VAL A 20 30.15 6.11 3.21
C VAL A 20 28.77 6.07 2.58
N ALA A 21 27.95 7.12 2.74
CA ALA A 21 26.60 7.20 2.19
C ALA A 21 26.57 7.61 0.70
N ASN A 22 27.66 8.22 0.20
CA ASN A 22 27.75 8.75 -1.16
C ASN A 22 28.10 7.66 -2.18
N TYR A 23 27.14 6.79 -2.47
CA TYR A 23 27.22 5.81 -3.55
C TYR A 23 25.86 5.69 -4.24
N GLU A 24 25.86 5.35 -5.50
CA GLU A 24 24.63 5.14 -6.26
C GLU A 24 23.83 3.97 -5.66
N LYS A 25 22.52 4.20 -5.44
CA LYS A 25 21.58 3.23 -4.92
C LYS A 25 20.48 3.02 -5.94
N ILE A 26 20.29 1.78 -6.38
CA ILE A 26 19.26 1.39 -7.35
C ILE A 26 18.37 0.34 -6.69
N GLY A 27 17.07 0.63 -6.64
CA GLY A 27 16.07 -0.31 -6.16
C GLY A 27 15.74 -1.39 -7.20
N THR A 28 15.18 -2.50 -6.74
CA THR A 28 14.70 -3.56 -7.65
C THR A 28 13.62 -3.02 -8.57
N PRO A 29 13.72 -3.23 -9.90
CA PRO A 29 12.69 -2.82 -10.83
C PRO A 29 11.38 -3.60 -10.61
N PHE A 30 10.25 -2.91 -10.73
CA PHE A 30 8.93 -3.51 -10.77
C PHE A 30 8.24 -3.20 -12.11
N LYS A 31 7.41 -4.13 -12.57
CA LYS A 31 6.72 -3.99 -13.85
C LYS A 31 5.29 -3.50 -13.64
N LYS A 32 4.87 -2.49 -14.41
CA LYS A 32 3.48 -2.05 -14.52
C LYS A 32 3.18 -1.64 -15.96
N HIS A 33 2.07 -2.13 -16.51
CA HIS A 33 1.58 -1.80 -17.85
C HIS A 33 2.66 -1.92 -18.94
N GLY A 34 3.44 -3.02 -18.87
CA GLY A 34 4.49 -3.31 -19.84
C GLY A 34 5.79 -2.52 -19.69
N LYS A 35 5.85 -1.55 -18.78
CA LYS A 35 7.05 -0.75 -18.48
C LYS A 35 7.66 -1.17 -17.13
N TYR A 36 8.95 -0.87 -16.95
CA TYR A 36 9.70 -1.15 -15.74
C TYR A 36 10.00 0.15 -15.01
N TYR A 37 9.72 0.17 -13.73
CA TYR A 37 9.93 1.31 -12.84
C TYR A 37 10.92 0.94 -11.75
N PHE A 38 11.80 1.86 -11.37
CA PHE A 38 12.72 1.66 -10.25
C PHE A 38 13.11 2.99 -9.61
N TYR A 39 13.42 2.93 -8.33
CA TYR A 39 13.94 4.07 -7.60
C TYR A 39 15.47 4.11 -7.71
N LYS A 40 16.00 5.29 -7.96
CA LYS A 40 17.44 5.53 -8.00
C LYS A 40 17.78 6.78 -7.20
N ASN A 41 18.88 6.70 -6.45
CA ASN A 41 19.49 7.83 -5.74
C ASN A 41 20.97 7.88 -6.13
N ASP A 42 21.47 9.05 -6.51
CA ASP A 42 22.86 9.24 -6.94
C ASP A 42 23.87 9.23 -5.79
N GLY A 43 23.39 9.12 -4.57
CA GLY A 43 24.18 9.04 -3.33
C GLY A 43 23.66 9.94 -2.22
N LEU A 44 23.57 11.23 -2.46
CA LEU A 44 23.24 12.23 -1.44
C LEU A 44 21.94 13.01 -1.71
N GLN A 45 21.16 12.63 -2.70
CA GLN A 45 19.82 13.20 -2.91
C GLN A 45 18.94 12.96 -1.69
N ASN A 46 18.10 13.92 -1.30
CA ASN A 46 17.19 13.79 -0.17
C ASN A 46 16.22 12.61 -0.34
N GLN A 47 15.70 12.44 -1.56
CA GLN A 47 14.77 11.36 -1.91
C GLN A 47 15.25 10.68 -3.19
N SER A 48 14.95 9.37 -3.30
CA SER A 48 15.22 8.64 -4.54
C SER A 48 14.24 9.08 -5.63
N VAL A 49 14.76 9.22 -6.84
CA VAL A 49 14.00 9.56 -8.04
C VAL A 49 13.39 8.30 -8.63
N LEU A 50 12.13 8.34 -9.04
CA LEU A 50 11.48 7.25 -9.76
C LEU A 50 11.76 7.36 -11.24
N TYR A 51 12.34 6.32 -11.79
CA TYR A 51 12.63 6.17 -13.22
C TYR A 51 11.69 5.17 -13.87
N VAL A 52 11.55 5.28 -15.19
CA VAL A 52 10.81 4.33 -16.03
C VAL A 52 11.64 3.97 -17.26
N GLN A 53 11.53 2.73 -17.71
CA GLN A 53 12.14 2.21 -18.92
C GLN A 53 11.24 1.18 -19.61
N ASP A 54 11.39 1.01 -20.93
CA ASP A 54 10.50 0.14 -21.70
C ASP A 54 10.92 -1.35 -21.66
N SER A 55 12.16 -1.63 -21.29
CA SER A 55 12.70 -2.98 -21.05
C SER A 55 13.70 -2.95 -19.90
N LEU A 56 14.09 -4.10 -19.35
CA LEU A 56 15.08 -4.18 -18.25
C LEU A 56 16.44 -3.59 -18.64
N ASP A 57 16.81 -3.67 -19.91
CA ASP A 57 18.05 -3.13 -20.45
C ASP A 57 17.83 -1.83 -21.25
N GLY A 58 16.62 -1.23 -21.12
CA GLY A 58 16.24 0.00 -21.83
C GLY A 58 16.86 1.25 -21.19
N GLU A 59 16.92 2.35 -21.95
CA GLU A 59 17.37 3.63 -21.42
C GLU A 59 16.35 4.19 -20.42
N PRO A 60 16.77 4.45 -19.17
CA PRO A 60 15.90 4.98 -18.15
C PRO A 60 15.64 6.48 -18.34
N ARG A 61 14.40 6.89 -18.17
CA ARG A 61 13.99 8.30 -18.08
C ARG A 61 13.35 8.60 -16.74
N VAL A 62 13.47 9.81 -16.27
CA VAL A 62 12.80 10.25 -15.03
C VAL A 62 11.30 10.18 -15.22
N PHE A 63 10.63 9.47 -14.32
CA PHE A 63 9.17 9.40 -14.24
C PHE A 63 8.63 10.43 -13.24
N LEU A 64 9.15 10.44 -12.02
CA LEU A 64 8.83 11.42 -10.99
C LEU A 64 10.06 11.70 -10.13
N ASP A 65 10.41 12.99 -10.02
CA ASP A 65 11.52 13.46 -9.17
C ASP A 65 10.96 14.18 -7.94
N PRO A 66 10.89 13.52 -6.78
CA PRO A 66 10.35 14.14 -5.57
C PRO A 66 11.20 15.29 -5.03
N ASN A 67 12.47 15.38 -5.43
CA ASN A 67 13.35 16.50 -5.04
C ASN A 67 12.95 17.83 -5.71
N LYS A 68 12.05 17.79 -6.71
CA LYS A 68 11.54 18.97 -7.41
C LYS A 68 10.15 19.41 -6.92
N LEU A 69 9.57 18.71 -5.92
CA LEU A 69 8.25 19.04 -5.39
C LEU A 69 8.25 20.23 -4.44
N SER A 70 9.44 20.59 -3.89
CA SER A 70 9.62 21.81 -3.11
C SER A 70 11.05 22.31 -3.20
N ASP A 71 11.24 23.64 -3.15
CA ASP A 71 12.57 24.26 -3.21
C ASP A 71 13.39 24.03 -1.92
N ASP A 72 12.72 23.86 -0.79
CA ASP A 72 13.34 23.68 0.53
C ASP A 72 13.52 22.21 0.94
N GLY A 73 13.06 21.26 0.10
CA GLY A 73 13.16 19.82 0.36
C GLY A 73 12.26 19.30 1.50
N THR A 74 11.27 20.07 1.92
CA THR A 74 10.36 19.69 3.01
C THR A 74 9.17 18.85 2.57
N VAL A 75 8.95 18.66 1.27
CA VAL A 75 7.91 17.81 0.71
C VAL A 75 8.47 16.41 0.44
N ALA A 76 7.82 15.41 1.03
CA ALA A 76 8.16 14.00 0.85
C ALA A 76 7.12 13.28 -0.01
N LEU A 77 7.59 12.51 -1.00
CA LEU A 77 6.76 11.53 -1.72
C LEU A 77 6.48 10.35 -0.79
N THR A 78 5.21 10.05 -0.54
CA THR A 78 4.80 8.99 0.39
C THR A 78 4.18 7.77 -0.28
N GLY A 79 3.76 7.87 -1.54
CA GLY A 79 3.23 6.73 -2.30
C GLY A 79 3.03 7.02 -3.78
N ILE A 80 3.00 5.95 -4.57
CA ILE A 80 2.71 5.95 -6.01
C ILE A 80 1.64 4.88 -6.29
N TYR A 81 0.62 5.22 -7.05
CA TYR A 81 -0.55 4.39 -7.30
C TYR A 81 -0.96 4.44 -8.77
N PHE A 82 -0.69 3.38 -9.50
CA PHE A 82 -1.08 3.28 -10.91
C PHE A 82 -2.54 2.85 -11.04
N SER A 83 -3.30 3.50 -11.92
CA SER A 83 -4.63 3.01 -12.27
C SER A 83 -4.53 1.68 -13.04
N ASN A 84 -5.53 0.78 -12.88
CA ASN A 84 -5.47 -0.54 -13.49
C ASN A 84 -5.46 -0.51 -15.03
N ASN A 85 -6.02 0.56 -15.64
CA ASN A 85 -5.94 0.78 -17.08
C ASN A 85 -4.64 1.45 -17.56
N GLY A 86 -3.71 1.77 -16.64
CA GLY A 86 -2.43 2.41 -16.93
C GLY A 86 -2.49 3.86 -17.36
N LYS A 87 -3.67 4.48 -17.41
CA LYS A 87 -3.84 5.85 -17.91
C LYS A 87 -3.38 6.90 -16.90
N TYR A 88 -3.63 6.67 -15.62
CA TYR A 88 -3.37 7.62 -14.56
C TYR A 88 -2.40 7.07 -13.52
N THR A 89 -1.61 7.97 -12.96
CA THR A 89 -0.80 7.70 -11.78
C THR A 89 -1.14 8.71 -10.70
N GLY A 90 -1.71 8.23 -9.60
CA GLY A 90 -1.85 8.99 -8.37
C GLY A 90 -0.55 8.94 -7.58
N TYR A 91 -0.20 10.03 -6.90
CA TYR A 91 0.88 10.02 -5.93
C TYR A 91 0.51 10.86 -4.71
N THR A 92 1.03 10.44 -3.57
CA THR A 92 0.80 11.13 -2.30
C THR A 92 2.06 11.85 -1.86
N ILE A 93 1.86 13.03 -1.29
CA ILE A 93 2.92 13.80 -0.65
C ILE A 93 2.55 14.14 0.79
N ALA A 94 3.58 14.35 1.61
CA ALA A 94 3.45 14.91 2.95
C ALA A 94 4.39 16.10 3.09
N CYS A 95 3.90 17.18 3.71
CA CYS A 95 4.65 18.42 3.86
C CYS A 95 5.20 18.57 5.27
N SER A 96 6.48 18.98 5.39
CA SER A 96 7.12 19.36 6.65
C SER A 96 7.03 18.31 7.77
N GLY A 97 7.06 17.02 7.42
CA GLY A 97 6.97 15.93 8.39
C GLY A 97 5.59 15.72 9.00
N SER A 98 4.55 16.29 8.41
CA SER A 98 3.16 16.06 8.79
C SER A 98 2.69 14.67 8.37
N ASP A 99 1.72 14.11 9.12
CA ASP A 99 0.95 12.93 8.68
C ASP A 99 -0.18 13.28 7.71
N TRP A 100 -0.48 14.57 7.52
CA TRP A 100 -1.42 15.00 6.50
C TRP A 100 -0.81 14.78 5.13
N GLN A 101 -1.62 14.21 4.24
CA GLN A 101 -1.24 13.88 2.89
C GLN A 101 -2.11 14.64 1.90
N GLU A 102 -1.51 14.94 0.77
CA GLU A 102 -2.22 15.40 -0.42
C GLU A 102 -2.06 14.35 -1.50
N ILE A 103 -3.10 14.16 -2.33
CA ILE A 103 -3.07 13.25 -3.47
C ILE A 103 -3.12 14.09 -4.73
N TYR A 104 -2.16 13.88 -5.59
CA TYR A 104 -2.09 14.44 -6.94
C TYR A 104 -2.23 13.34 -7.97
N VAL A 105 -2.73 13.69 -9.14
CA VAL A 105 -2.86 12.76 -10.26
C VAL A 105 -2.16 13.30 -11.48
N MET A 106 -1.45 12.43 -12.20
CA MET A 106 -0.84 12.74 -13.49
C MET A 106 -1.23 11.71 -14.55
N ASP A 107 -1.21 12.13 -15.79
CA ASP A 107 -1.26 11.24 -16.94
C ASP A 107 0.02 10.40 -16.98
N THR A 108 -0.11 9.09 -16.98
CA THR A 108 1.03 8.15 -16.84
C THR A 108 1.99 8.22 -18.02
N GLU A 109 1.48 8.43 -19.23
CA GLU A 109 2.32 8.39 -20.43
C GLU A 109 3.12 9.69 -20.58
N THR A 110 2.49 10.84 -20.35
CA THR A 110 3.08 12.16 -20.58
C THR A 110 3.75 12.75 -19.34
N GLY A 111 3.43 12.24 -18.14
CA GLY A 111 3.85 12.81 -16.85
C GLY A 111 3.18 14.16 -16.55
N LYS A 112 2.17 14.57 -17.33
CA LYS A 112 1.48 15.83 -17.14
C LYS A 112 0.58 15.77 -15.90
N LEU A 113 0.77 16.70 -14.96
CA LEU A 113 -0.09 16.88 -13.81
C LEU A 113 -1.52 17.26 -14.27
N LEU A 114 -2.51 16.63 -13.67
CA LEU A 114 -3.94 16.92 -13.88
C LEU A 114 -4.46 17.84 -12.79
N ASP A 115 -5.70 18.31 -12.95
CA ASP A 115 -6.33 19.24 -11.99
C ASP A 115 -6.89 18.51 -10.75
N ASP A 116 -6.88 17.18 -10.76
CA ASP A 116 -7.36 16.34 -9.66
C ASP A 116 -6.39 16.43 -8.49
N HIS A 117 -6.85 17.02 -7.39
CA HIS A 117 -6.08 17.28 -6.19
C HIS A 117 -6.95 17.05 -4.95
N ILE A 118 -6.46 16.23 -4.03
CA ILE A 118 -7.11 15.91 -2.76
C ILE A 118 -6.28 16.44 -1.60
N GLU A 119 -6.91 17.19 -0.73
CA GLU A 119 -6.33 17.68 0.51
C GLU A 119 -6.90 16.93 1.73
N TRP A 120 -6.22 17.04 2.86
CA TRP A 120 -6.64 16.49 4.15
C TRP A 120 -6.82 14.97 4.17
N ALA A 121 -6.14 14.29 3.27
CA ALA A 121 -6.03 12.84 3.29
C ALA A 121 -5.09 12.40 4.42
N LYS A 122 -5.33 11.21 4.98
CA LYS A 122 -4.48 10.65 6.03
C LYS A 122 -4.63 9.14 6.07
N PHE A 123 -3.49 8.43 6.26
CA PHE A 123 -3.43 6.96 6.29
C PHE A 123 -4.04 6.30 5.05
N THR A 124 -3.73 6.82 3.86
CA THR A 124 -4.40 6.46 2.61
C THR A 124 -3.46 6.51 1.40
N GLY A 125 -3.94 5.98 0.30
CA GLY A 125 -3.42 6.16 -1.05
C GLY A 125 -4.58 6.36 -2.03
N ALA A 126 -4.31 6.32 -3.32
CA ALA A 126 -5.33 6.29 -4.36
C ALA A 126 -5.64 4.83 -4.73
N THR A 127 -6.74 4.29 -4.21
CA THR A 127 -7.21 2.94 -4.55
C THR A 127 -8.12 3.02 -5.77
N TRP A 128 -7.56 2.71 -6.92
CA TRP A 128 -8.23 2.91 -8.21
C TRP A 128 -9.41 1.97 -8.44
N GLN A 129 -10.46 2.49 -9.07
CA GLN A 129 -11.62 1.73 -9.53
C GLN A 129 -12.36 2.53 -10.62
N GLY A 130 -12.48 1.97 -11.81
CA GLY A 130 -13.16 2.61 -12.94
C GLY A 130 -12.53 3.94 -13.34
N ASP A 131 -13.30 5.01 -13.32
CA ASP A 131 -12.89 6.37 -13.67
C ASP A 131 -12.53 7.25 -12.47
N GLY A 132 -12.12 6.61 -11.35
CA GLY A 132 -11.75 7.32 -10.12
C GLY A 132 -11.01 6.45 -9.13
N PHE A 133 -10.94 6.91 -7.90
CA PHE A 133 -10.27 6.18 -6.81
C PHE A 133 -10.90 6.43 -5.44
N TYR A 134 -10.78 5.44 -4.58
CA TYR A 134 -11.10 5.58 -3.16
C TYR A 134 -9.91 6.15 -2.40
N TYR A 135 -10.19 6.99 -1.42
CA TYR A 135 -9.21 7.51 -0.48
C TYR A 135 -9.85 7.73 0.89
N SER A 136 -9.01 7.83 1.92
CA SER A 136 -9.46 8.07 3.27
C SER A 136 -9.02 9.45 3.75
N ALA A 137 -9.91 10.15 4.44
CA ALA A 137 -9.67 11.50 4.93
C ALA A 137 -10.43 11.79 6.22
N TYR A 138 -9.98 12.83 6.91
CA TYR A 138 -10.75 13.52 7.95
C TYR A 138 -11.38 14.77 7.37
N ASP A 139 -12.28 15.41 8.14
CA ASP A 139 -12.71 16.75 7.83
C ASP A 139 -11.52 17.72 7.93
N ALA A 140 -11.54 18.77 7.08
CA ALA A 140 -10.51 19.78 7.11
C ALA A 140 -10.34 20.36 8.53
N PRO A 141 -9.13 20.43 9.06
CA PRO A 141 -8.88 20.97 10.40
C PRO A 141 -9.22 22.46 10.46
N VAL A 142 -9.49 22.94 11.66
CA VAL A 142 -9.65 24.39 11.86
C VAL A 142 -8.32 25.08 11.56
N LYS A 143 -8.33 26.10 10.74
CA LYS A 143 -7.14 26.87 10.33
C LYS A 143 -6.29 27.28 11.53
N GLY A 144 -5.01 26.95 11.50
CA GLY A 144 -4.05 27.22 12.58
C GLY A 144 -4.05 26.16 13.70
N LYS A 145 -4.84 25.09 13.55
CA LYS A 145 -4.91 23.97 14.50
C LYS A 145 -4.63 22.61 13.84
N GLU A 146 -4.03 22.61 12.68
CA GLU A 146 -3.77 21.42 11.84
C GLU A 146 -2.99 20.33 12.58
N PHE A 147 -2.13 20.73 13.53
CA PHE A 147 -1.29 19.83 14.34
C PHE A 147 -1.74 19.68 15.80
N SER A 148 -2.83 20.33 16.21
CA SER A 148 -3.30 20.33 17.59
C SER A 148 -4.72 19.81 17.80
N ASN A 149 -5.49 19.67 16.72
CA ASN A 149 -6.82 19.06 16.80
C ASN A 149 -6.75 17.55 16.95
N VAL A 150 -7.72 17.00 17.67
CA VAL A 150 -7.96 15.56 17.68
C VAL A 150 -8.55 15.17 16.32
N ASN A 151 -8.00 14.11 15.71
CA ASN A 151 -8.53 13.53 14.49
C ASN A 151 -9.63 12.53 14.87
N GLU A 152 -10.86 12.80 14.48
CA GLU A 152 -12.03 11.96 14.73
C GLU A 152 -12.88 11.85 13.45
N ASN A 153 -13.66 10.77 13.36
CA ASN A 153 -14.58 10.52 12.26
C ASN A 153 -13.87 10.37 10.89
N HIS A 154 -12.86 9.50 10.86
CA HIS A 154 -12.21 9.10 9.61
C HIS A 154 -13.25 8.55 8.63
N LYS A 155 -13.11 8.85 7.33
CA LYS A 155 -14.10 8.57 6.29
C LYS A 155 -13.42 8.01 5.06
N ILE A 156 -14.16 7.24 4.27
CA ILE A 156 -13.74 6.84 2.92
C ILE A 156 -14.59 7.60 1.92
N TYR A 157 -13.92 8.22 0.95
CA TYR A 157 -14.52 8.91 -0.19
C TYR A 157 -14.17 8.20 -1.50
N TYR A 158 -14.97 8.46 -2.51
CA TYR A 158 -14.66 8.14 -3.90
C TYR A 158 -14.54 9.44 -4.68
N HIS A 159 -13.36 9.68 -5.24
CA HIS A 159 -13.07 10.78 -6.14
C HIS A 159 -13.25 10.32 -7.59
N LYS A 160 -14.05 11.06 -8.36
CA LYS A 160 -14.19 10.84 -9.79
C LYS A 160 -13.25 11.77 -10.55
N MET A 161 -12.44 11.20 -11.46
CA MET A 161 -11.48 11.98 -12.25
C MET A 161 -12.14 13.14 -12.99
N GLY A 162 -11.47 14.29 -12.95
CA GLY A 162 -11.92 15.52 -13.59
C GLY A 162 -13.02 16.27 -12.84
N THR A 163 -13.30 15.92 -11.57
CA THR A 163 -14.23 16.65 -10.71
C THR A 163 -13.50 17.28 -9.52
N PRO A 164 -13.97 18.40 -8.96
CA PRO A 164 -13.37 18.96 -7.75
C PRO A 164 -13.66 18.08 -6.53
N GLN A 165 -12.74 18.01 -5.57
CA GLN A 165 -12.86 17.25 -4.31
C GLN A 165 -14.18 17.50 -3.56
N SER A 166 -14.74 18.72 -3.66
CA SER A 166 -16.02 19.07 -3.01
C SER A 166 -17.22 18.28 -3.53
N GLN A 167 -17.09 17.58 -4.65
CA GLN A 167 -18.11 16.68 -5.24
C GLN A 167 -17.88 15.21 -4.93
N ASP A 168 -16.85 14.90 -4.15
CA ASP A 168 -16.50 13.53 -3.82
C ASP A 168 -17.59 12.83 -3.02
N LYS A 169 -17.83 11.59 -3.40
CA LYS A 169 -18.90 10.80 -2.79
C LYS A 169 -18.41 10.16 -1.50
N LEU A 170 -19.11 10.46 -0.38
CA LEU A 170 -18.89 9.71 0.86
C LEU A 170 -19.31 8.25 0.65
N VAL A 171 -18.38 7.32 0.87
CA VAL A 171 -18.58 5.87 0.70
C VAL A 171 -18.82 5.19 2.03
N TYR A 172 -18.06 5.58 3.06
CA TYR A 172 -18.18 4.99 4.39
C TYR A 172 -17.77 5.95 5.50
N GLN A 173 -18.51 5.89 6.60
CA GLN A 173 -18.17 6.50 7.89
C GLN A 173 -18.88 5.73 9.00
N ASN A 174 -18.35 5.76 10.23
CA ASN A 174 -19.00 5.19 11.40
C ASN A 174 -18.83 6.13 12.61
N GLN A 175 -19.84 6.94 12.87
CA GLN A 175 -19.83 7.92 13.96
C GLN A 175 -19.92 7.30 15.36
N ALA A 176 -20.32 6.02 15.48
CA ALA A 176 -20.34 5.32 16.76
C ALA A 176 -18.92 5.07 17.31
N TYR A 177 -17.93 5.05 16.44
CA TYR A 177 -16.51 4.82 16.78
C TYR A 177 -15.62 5.91 16.17
N PRO A 178 -15.65 7.14 16.68
CA PRO A 178 -15.02 8.31 16.06
C PRO A 178 -13.49 8.21 15.97
N LYS A 179 -12.86 7.38 16.81
CA LYS A 179 -11.40 7.20 16.84
C LYS A 179 -10.88 6.08 15.95
N ARG A 180 -11.77 5.29 15.35
CA ARG A 180 -11.38 4.26 14.39
C ARG A 180 -11.02 4.89 13.04
N PHE A 181 -10.15 4.24 12.33
CA PHE A 181 -9.77 4.63 10.97
C PHE A 181 -10.08 3.51 9.98
N TYR A 182 -10.31 3.91 8.76
CA TYR A 182 -10.83 3.08 7.69
C TYR A 182 -9.91 3.18 6.48
N THR A 183 -9.59 2.05 5.89
CA THR A 183 -8.88 2.01 4.60
C THR A 183 -9.65 1.13 3.63
N ALA A 184 -9.42 1.34 2.35
CA ALA A 184 -10.06 0.58 1.29
C ALA A 184 -9.02 -0.06 0.37
N SER A 185 -9.31 -1.25 -0.13
CA SER A 185 -8.60 -1.84 -1.26
C SER A 185 -9.60 -2.42 -2.26
N VAL A 186 -9.18 -2.49 -3.51
CA VAL A 186 -9.97 -3.07 -4.61
C VAL A 186 -9.12 -4.19 -5.20
N ASN A 187 -9.73 -5.34 -5.48
CA ASN A 187 -9.03 -6.44 -6.15
C ASN A 187 -8.64 -6.07 -7.58
N GLU A 188 -7.72 -6.81 -8.17
CA GLU A 188 -7.15 -6.49 -9.49
C GLU A 188 -8.20 -6.33 -10.60
N ASP A 189 -9.29 -7.14 -10.58
CA ASP A 189 -10.38 -7.03 -11.54
C ASP A 189 -11.38 -5.90 -11.26
N GLU A 190 -11.17 -5.10 -10.23
CA GLU A 190 -12.07 -4.01 -9.80
C GLU A 190 -13.53 -4.45 -9.51
N THR A 191 -13.70 -5.68 -9.05
CA THR A 191 -15.03 -6.27 -8.80
C THR A 191 -15.44 -6.25 -7.35
N ILE A 192 -14.48 -6.25 -6.41
CA ILE A 192 -14.72 -6.28 -4.98
C ILE A 192 -13.97 -5.14 -4.31
N LEU A 193 -14.70 -4.34 -3.53
CA LEU A 193 -14.14 -3.34 -2.63
C LEU A 193 -14.09 -3.94 -1.22
N PHE A 194 -12.90 -3.99 -0.65
CA PHE A 194 -12.67 -4.33 0.76
C PHE A 194 -12.55 -3.06 1.59
N LEU A 195 -13.18 -3.08 2.76
CA LEU A 195 -13.11 -2.05 3.78
C LEU A 195 -12.47 -2.65 5.03
N TYR A 196 -11.39 -2.06 5.47
CA TYR A 196 -10.72 -2.39 6.72
C TYR A 196 -11.08 -1.34 7.77
N GLU A 197 -11.47 -1.79 8.94
CA GLU A 197 -11.70 -0.95 10.11
C GLU A 197 -10.67 -1.31 11.17
N SER A 198 -9.89 -0.33 11.61
CA SER A 198 -8.82 -0.48 12.60
C SER A 198 -9.00 0.53 13.74
N GLY A 199 -8.48 0.21 14.92
CA GLY A 199 -8.62 1.07 16.09
C GLY A 199 -8.02 0.46 17.35
N ASP A 200 -8.83 0.16 18.35
CA ASP A 200 -8.36 -0.24 19.69
C ASP A 200 -7.89 -1.71 19.77
N GLY A 201 -8.14 -2.51 18.73
CA GLY A 201 -7.75 -3.91 18.66
C GLY A 201 -6.32 -4.14 18.21
N ARG A 202 -5.90 -5.42 18.22
CA ARG A 202 -4.60 -5.88 17.71
C ARG A 202 -4.63 -6.20 16.21
N GLY A 203 -5.83 -6.24 15.63
CA GLY A 203 -6.09 -6.56 14.24
C GLY A 203 -7.04 -5.57 13.60
N ASN A 204 -7.91 -6.05 12.73
CA ASN A 204 -8.88 -5.24 12.01
C ASN A 204 -10.21 -5.97 11.83
N ALA A 205 -11.31 -5.24 11.73
CA ALA A 205 -12.51 -5.77 11.10
C ALA A 205 -12.39 -5.65 9.58
N LEU A 206 -13.07 -6.54 8.87
CA LEU A 206 -13.05 -6.61 7.41
C LEU A 206 -14.49 -6.71 6.88
N TYR A 207 -14.78 -5.87 5.89
CA TYR A 207 -16.04 -5.90 5.16
C TYR A 207 -15.75 -5.94 3.67
N MET A 208 -16.68 -6.46 2.88
CA MET A 208 -16.61 -6.43 1.44
C MET A 208 -17.86 -5.83 0.81
N LYS A 209 -17.70 -5.29 -0.40
CA LYS A 209 -18.80 -4.82 -1.24
C LYS A 209 -18.59 -5.30 -2.68
N ASP A 210 -19.60 -5.98 -3.24
CA ASP A 210 -19.59 -6.43 -4.64
C ASP A 210 -19.90 -5.25 -5.56
N LEU A 211 -18.88 -4.73 -6.24
CA LEU A 211 -18.98 -3.58 -7.14
C LEU A 211 -19.74 -3.89 -8.45
N ARG A 212 -19.91 -5.16 -8.79
CA ARG A 212 -20.69 -5.59 -9.95
C ARG A 212 -22.19 -5.38 -9.73
N LYS A 213 -22.62 -5.24 -8.48
CA LYS A 213 -24.03 -5.06 -8.10
C LYS A 213 -24.27 -3.59 -7.74
N PRO A 214 -25.07 -2.86 -8.51
CA PRO A 214 -25.43 -1.48 -8.19
C PRO A 214 -26.00 -1.39 -6.75
N ASN A 215 -25.49 -0.43 -5.97
CA ASN A 215 -25.94 -0.17 -4.60
C ASN A 215 -25.80 -1.34 -3.62
N ALA A 216 -24.94 -2.34 -3.89
CA ALA A 216 -24.66 -3.39 -2.92
C ALA A 216 -24.21 -2.77 -1.58
N PRO A 217 -24.69 -3.28 -0.43
CA PRO A 217 -24.19 -2.84 0.86
C PRO A 217 -22.79 -3.41 1.13
N PHE A 218 -22.10 -2.87 2.13
CA PHE A 218 -20.98 -3.56 2.74
C PHE A 218 -21.50 -4.77 3.53
N VAL A 219 -20.88 -5.93 3.32
CA VAL A 219 -21.16 -7.17 4.02
C VAL A 219 -19.99 -7.49 4.94
N ALA A 220 -20.27 -7.75 6.21
CA ALA A 220 -19.23 -8.11 7.17
C ALA A 220 -18.63 -9.48 6.83
N MET A 221 -17.30 -9.54 6.77
CA MET A 221 -16.55 -10.78 6.66
C MET A 221 -16.08 -11.23 8.05
N ALA A 222 -15.39 -10.35 8.79
CA ALA A 222 -14.96 -10.56 10.17
C ALA A 222 -15.08 -9.22 10.92
N THR A 223 -15.59 -9.22 12.15
CA THR A 223 -15.88 -7.99 12.91
C THR A 223 -15.21 -7.90 14.27
N ASP A 224 -14.64 -9.01 14.76
CA ASP A 224 -13.70 -8.89 15.87
C ASP A 224 -12.44 -8.14 15.43
N MET A 225 -11.78 -7.51 16.34
CA MET A 225 -10.56 -6.71 16.06
C MET A 225 -9.33 -7.34 16.71
N ASP A 226 -9.38 -8.63 17.00
CA ASP A 226 -8.32 -9.36 17.69
C ASP A 226 -7.29 -9.96 16.71
N TYR A 227 -7.69 -10.17 15.45
CA TYR A 227 -6.92 -10.84 14.44
C TYR A 227 -6.72 -9.96 13.19
N THR A 228 -5.70 -10.30 12.41
CA THR A 228 -5.47 -9.73 11.09
C THR A 228 -6.28 -10.48 10.04
N TYR A 229 -7.02 -9.75 9.23
CA TYR A 229 -7.78 -10.26 8.09
C TYR A 229 -7.39 -9.48 6.85
N ALA A 230 -6.59 -10.09 5.98
CA ALA A 230 -6.06 -9.46 4.78
C ALA A 230 -6.40 -10.28 3.54
N PRO A 231 -7.36 -9.85 2.71
CA PRO A 231 -7.52 -10.37 1.36
C PRO A 231 -6.23 -10.15 0.56
N ILE A 232 -5.73 -11.21 -0.07
CA ILE A 232 -4.55 -11.14 -0.95
C ILE A 232 -4.93 -11.12 -2.42
N GLU A 233 -6.00 -11.83 -2.82
CA GLU A 233 -6.55 -11.76 -4.17
C GLU A 233 -7.96 -12.39 -4.24
N VAL A 234 -8.68 -12.06 -5.32
CA VAL A 234 -9.98 -12.64 -5.68
C VAL A 234 -9.85 -13.31 -7.05
N ILE A 235 -10.12 -14.62 -7.10
CA ILE A 235 -10.10 -15.39 -8.35
C ILE A 235 -11.45 -16.07 -8.51
N GLY A 236 -12.22 -15.65 -9.52
CA GLY A 236 -13.61 -16.07 -9.67
C GLY A 236 -14.45 -15.63 -8.46
N ASP A 237 -15.06 -16.59 -7.78
CA ASP A 237 -15.85 -16.34 -6.57
C ASP A 237 -15.07 -16.62 -5.26
N LYS A 238 -13.79 -16.92 -5.36
CA LYS A 238 -12.94 -17.27 -4.23
C LYS A 238 -12.05 -16.08 -3.84
N ILE A 239 -12.08 -15.73 -2.55
CA ILE A 239 -11.19 -14.75 -1.92
C ILE A 239 -10.09 -15.52 -1.19
N TYR A 240 -8.83 -15.26 -1.50
CA TYR A 240 -7.68 -15.78 -0.77
C TYR A 240 -7.35 -14.84 0.38
N MET A 241 -7.23 -15.40 1.58
CA MET A 241 -7.13 -14.64 2.83
C MET A 241 -5.85 -15.01 3.58
N PHE A 242 -5.05 -14.00 3.92
CA PHE A 242 -3.95 -14.11 4.86
C PHE A 242 -4.44 -13.69 6.25
N THR A 243 -4.26 -14.54 7.27
CA THR A 243 -4.82 -14.27 8.60
C THR A 243 -4.09 -15.01 9.72
N ASN A 244 -4.09 -14.42 10.91
CA ASN A 244 -3.68 -15.10 12.15
C ASN A 244 -4.89 -15.57 12.98
N TYR A 245 -6.09 -15.63 12.41
CA TYR A 245 -7.28 -16.12 13.09
C TYR A 245 -7.07 -17.55 13.57
N ASN A 246 -7.03 -17.76 14.91
CA ASN A 246 -6.68 -19.02 15.57
C ASN A 246 -5.39 -19.69 15.05
N ALA A 247 -4.42 -18.88 14.57
CA ALA A 247 -3.16 -19.30 14.00
C ALA A 247 -2.10 -18.22 14.24
N PRO A 248 -1.48 -18.13 15.44
CA PRO A 248 -0.54 -17.06 15.79
C PRO A 248 0.62 -16.85 14.81
N LYS A 249 1.02 -17.89 14.09
CA LYS A 249 2.06 -17.84 13.06
C LYS A 249 1.54 -17.65 11.65
N TYR A 250 0.28 -17.25 11.52
CA TYR A 250 -0.47 -17.04 10.29
C TYR A 250 -0.74 -18.29 9.46
N ARG A 251 -1.73 -18.21 8.63
CA ARG A 251 -2.16 -19.23 7.67
C ARG A 251 -2.90 -18.60 6.50
N LEU A 252 -3.14 -19.38 5.45
CA LEU A 252 -4.05 -19.00 4.38
C LEU A 252 -5.40 -19.68 4.54
N MET A 253 -6.45 -18.91 4.33
CA MET A 253 -7.82 -19.37 4.24
C MET A 253 -8.44 -18.92 2.92
N THR A 254 -9.59 -19.47 2.56
CA THR A 254 -10.41 -18.98 1.45
C THR A 254 -11.82 -18.67 1.94
N ALA A 255 -12.41 -17.61 1.36
CA ALA A 255 -13.81 -17.25 1.52
C ALA A 255 -14.50 -17.26 0.16
N ASP A 256 -15.81 -17.50 0.15
CA ASP A 256 -16.66 -17.37 -1.03
C ASP A 256 -17.33 -15.98 -1.02
N ILE A 257 -17.28 -15.24 -2.14
CA ILE A 257 -17.91 -13.91 -2.24
C ILE A 257 -19.42 -13.93 -1.97
N ASN A 258 -20.09 -15.08 -2.16
CA ASN A 258 -21.52 -15.26 -1.89
C ASN A 258 -21.80 -15.69 -0.44
N LYS A 259 -20.75 -16.14 0.29
CA LYS A 259 -20.80 -16.52 1.71
C LYS A 259 -19.55 -16.02 2.43
N PRO A 260 -19.35 -14.69 2.50
CA PRO A 260 -18.08 -14.13 2.94
C PRO A 260 -17.83 -14.16 4.45
N ALA A 261 -18.81 -14.56 5.27
CA ALA A 261 -18.69 -14.51 6.72
C ALA A 261 -17.61 -15.48 7.24
N LEU A 262 -16.85 -15.06 8.26
CA LEU A 262 -15.71 -15.79 8.85
C LEU A 262 -16.00 -17.25 9.16
N LYS A 263 -17.23 -17.55 9.65
CA LYS A 263 -17.68 -18.91 9.97
C LYS A 263 -17.72 -19.87 8.77
N ASP A 264 -17.78 -19.33 7.56
CA ASP A 264 -17.87 -20.08 6.30
C ASP A 264 -16.52 -20.18 5.59
N TRP A 265 -15.44 -19.61 6.18
CA TRP A 265 -14.09 -19.68 5.60
C TRP A 265 -13.53 -21.10 5.74
N THR A 266 -12.72 -21.49 4.76
CA THR A 266 -12.04 -22.79 4.73
C THR A 266 -10.53 -22.62 4.75
N GLU A 267 -9.83 -23.48 5.48
CA GLU A 267 -8.37 -23.50 5.49
C GLU A 267 -7.84 -23.92 4.13
N LEU A 268 -6.83 -23.21 3.64
CA LEU A 268 -6.15 -23.51 2.40
C LEU A 268 -4.71 -23.99 2.63
N VAL A 269 -3.93 -23.23 3.39
CA VAL A 269 -2.59 -23.61 3.84
C VAL A 269 -2.57 -23.46 5.37
N PRO A 270 -2.36 -24.54 6.12
CA PRO A 270 -2.40 -24.50 7.58
C PRO A 270 -1.22 -23.72 8.17
N GLU A 271 -1.38 -23.31 9.43
CA GLU A 271 -0.27 -22.80 10.23
C GLU A 271 0.89 -23.82 10.30
N SER A 272 2.11 -23.33 10.23
CA SER A 272 3.32 -24.15 10.29
C SER A 272 4.16 -23.86 11.53
N GLU A 273 5.30 -24.56 11.69
CA GLU A 273 6.27 -24.27 12.75
C GLU A 273 6.92 -22.89 12.58
N ASN A 274 7.01 -22.39 11.34
CA ASN A 274 7.58 -21.10 11.02
C ASN A 274 6.47 -20.06 10.81
N VAL A 275 6.79 -18.78 11.03
CA VAL A 275 5.83 -17.70 10.81
C VAL A 275 5.67 -17.46 9.31
N LEU A 276 4.45 -17.57 8.81
CA LEU A 276 4.12 -17.09 7.46
C LEU A 276 4.14 -15.57 7.49
N SER A 277 5.20 -14.96 6.95
CA SER A 277 5.42 -13.51 7.02
C SER A 277 4.87 -12.75 5.81
N ASP A 278 4.69 -13.41 4.67
CA ASP A 278 4.12 -12.80 3.47
C ASP A 278 3.43 -13.85 2.58
N ALA A 279 2.41 -13.42 1.85
CA ALA A 279 1.69 -14.23 0.88
C ALA A 279 1.09 -13.37 -0.24
N GLY A 280 1.25 -13.79 -1.48
CA GLY A 280 0.70 -13.12 -2.66
C GLY A 280 0.31 -14.11 -3.75
N VAL A 281 -0.58 -13.68 -4.65
CA VAL A 281 -0.90 -14.40 -5.89
C VAL A 281 -0.16 -13.71 -7.04
N ILE A 282 0.62 -14.46 -7.78
CA ILE A 282 1.38 -13.99 -8.94
C ILE A 282 1.32 -15.06 -10.02
N GLY A 283 0.86 -14.72 -11.23
CA GLY A 283 0.78 -15.64 -12.35
C GLY A 283 0.02 -16.92 -12.00
N GLU A 284 -1.15 -16.81 -11.39
CA GLU A 284 -2.03 -17.92 -10.98
C GLU A 284 -1.37 -18.92 -9.98
N LYS A 285 -0.41 -18.45 -9.20
CA LYS A 285 0.25 -19.24 -8.13
C LYS A 285 0.34 -18.42 -6.85
N LEU A 286 0.40 -19.14 -5.73
CA LEU A 286 0.67 -18.54 -4.43
C LEU A 286 2.18 -18.53 -4.19
N PHE A 287 2.70 -17.37 -3.80
CA PHE A 287 4.07 -17.19 -3.32
C PHE A 287 4.00 -16.93 -1.83
N LEU A 288 4.59 -17.82 -1.06
CA LEU A 288 4.58 -17.79 0.40
C LEU A 288 6.00 -17.60 0.93
N THR A 289 6.14 -16.69 1.88
CA THR A 289 7.41 -16.44 2.57
C THR A 289 7.27 -16.77 4.04
N TYR A 290 8.16 -17.59 4.56
CA TYR A 290 8.21 -17.96 5.97
C TYR A 290 9.49 -17.44 6.62
N ASP A 291 9.36 -16.94 7.86
CA ASP A 291 10.50 -16.57 8.68
C ASP A 291 11.00 -17.78 9.48
N LYS A 292 12.24 -18.16 9.26
CA LYS A 292 12.92 -19.23 9.97
C LYS A 292 14.36 -18.81 10.27
N ASP A 293 14.80 -18.93 11.53
CA ASP A 293 16.17 -18.65 11.94
C ASP A 293 16.69 -17.28 11.47
N ALA A 294 15.82 -16.23 11.56
CA ALA A 294 16.08 -14.86 11.11
C ALA A 294 16.39 -14.71 9.61
N ALA A 295 15.93 -15.64 8.77
CA ALA A 295 16.00 -15.57 7.32
C ALA A 295 14.66 -15.96 6.69
N ASN A 296 14.41 -15.48 5.47
CA ASN A 296 13.23 -15.89 4.72
C ASN A 296 13.48 -17.24 4.01
N HIS A 297 12.43 -18.04 3.97
CA HIS A 297 12.29 -19.22 3.13
C HIS A 297 11.06 -19.02 2.25
N ALA A 298 11.21 -19.17 0.96
CA ALA A 298 10.19 -18.87 -0.02
C ALA A 298 9.72 -20.12 -0.77
N TYR A 299 8.41 -20.18 -1.00
CA TYR A 299 7.76 -21.34 -1.61
C TYR A 299 6.74 -20.91 -2.64
N VAL A 300 6.55 -21.73 -3.66
CA VAL A 300 5.46 -21.63 -4.63
C VAL A 300 4.44 -22.71 -4.34
N TYR A 301 3.18 -22.31 -4.26
CA TYR A 301 2.03 -23.20 -4.07
C TYR A 301 1.03 -23.04 -5.23
N GLY A 302 0.29 -24.10 -5.49
CA GLY A 302 -0.89 -24.02 -6.34
C GLY A 302 -2.03 -23.26 -5.65
N LEU A 303 -2.98 -22.75 -6.42
CA LEU A 303 -4.19 -22.15 -5.90
C LEU A 303 -5.08 -23.12 -5.09
N ASP A 304 -4.78 -24.42 -5.15
CA ASP A 304 -5.37 -25.50 -4.33
C ASP A 304 -4.70 -25.66 -2.97
N GLY A 305 -3.68 -24.85 -2.67
CA GLY A 305 -2.93 -24.88 -1.40
C GLY A 305 -1.86 -25.97 -1.31
N LYS A 306 -1.54 -26.66 -2.42
CA LYS A 306 -0.47 -27.64 -2.44
C LYS A 306 0.86 -26.99 -2.80
N GLU A 307 1.90 -27.32 -2.03
CA GLU A 307 3.25 -26.92 -2.34
C GLU A 307 3.71 -27.51 -3.68
N ILE A 308 4.29 -26.65 -4.53
CA ILE A 308 4.87 -27.03 -5.82
C ILE A 308 6.38 -27.15 -5.68
N GLN A 309 7.03 -26.11 -5.09
CA GLN A 309 8.48 -26.10 -4.91
C GLN A 309 8.93 -25.04 -3.90
N GLU A 310 10.08 -25.27 -3.31
CA GLU A 310 10.85 -24.25 -2.59
C GLU A 310 11.66 -23.39 -3.59
N ILE A 311 11.71 -22.09 -3.37
CA ILE A 311 12.59 -21.17 -4.09
C ILE A 311 13.91 -21.09 -3.34
N LYS A 312 14.98 -21.64 -3.91
CA LYS A 312 16.31 -21.53 -3.32
C LYS A 312 16.85 -20.12 -3.46
N LEU A 313 17.00 -19.43 -2.34
CA LEU A 313 17.59 -18.09 -2.30
C LEU A 313 19.12 -18.17 -2.41
N PRO A 314 19.78 -17.17 -3.02
CA PRO A 314 21.23 -17.18 -3.22
C PRO A 314 22.04 -17.00 -1.94
N SER A 315 21.43 -16.47 -0.89
CA SER A 315 22.04 -16.25 0.43
C SER A 315 20.98 -16.15 1.51
N LEU A 316 21.38 -16.16 2.78
CA LEU A 316 20.51 -15.79 3.88
C LEU A 316 20.11 -14.31 3.76
N GLY A 317 18.86 -14.00 4.03
CA GLY A 317 18.33 -12.64 3.96
C GLY A 317 16.81 -12.59 3.84
N SER A 318 16.32 -11.45 3.41
CA SER A 318 14.90 -11.23 3.13
C SER A 318 14.60 -11.31 1.64
N VAL A 319 13.41 -11.78 1.29
CA VAL A 319 12.91 -11.82 -0.08
C VAL A 319 11.49 -11.27 -0.11
N GLY A 320 11.15 -10.56 -1.17
CA GLY A 320 9.79 -10.13 -1.48
C GLY A 320 9.45 -10.49 -2.92
N PHE A 321 8.18 -10.72 -3.18
CA PHE A 321 7.65 -11.02 -4.50
C PHE A 321 6.59 -9.97 -4.87
N SER A 322 6.56 -9.60 -6.13
CA SER A 322 5.53 -8.72 -6.68
C SER A 322 5.23 -9.12 -8.12
N GLY A 323 3.98 -8.99 -8.51
CA GLY A 323 3.50 -9.29 -9.86
C GLY A 323 1.99 -9.20 -9.91
N ASP A 324 1.45 -9.30 -11.11
CA ASP A 324 0.02 -9.38 -11.34
C ASP A 324 -0.41 -10.87 -11.37
N LYS A 325 -1.69 -11.17 -11.12
CA LYS A 325 -2.25 -12.53 -11.09
C LYS A 325 -2.29 -13.21 -12.46
#